data_68b867f3b7269e631c115dc9824b09fc
#
_entry.id   68b867f3b7269e631c115dc9824b09fc
#
_cell.length_a   1.000
_cell.length_b   1.000
_cell.length_c   1.000
_cell.angle_alpha   90.00
_cell.angle_beta   90.00
_cell.angle_gamma   90.00
#
_symmetry.space_group_name_H-M   'P 1'
#
loop_
_entity.id
_entity.type
_entity.pdbx_description
1 polymer ?
#
loop_
_entity_poly.entity_id
_entity_poly.type
_entity_poly.pdbx_seq_one_letter_code
_entity_poly.pdbx_strand_id
1 'polypeptide(L)'
;MKYRDKLIKYFEDAPEGAVIVANDMYENGFTKMSHDAFFRAVERLCDDGVIIRAGKGMYIKAADKDKNIEELLLNYFFGENNDNGLFIGYRLYNKYMVSAYQTDRIELYSNVLKSRTCEVGNICVKRPGVQLDFENARVIEALEIMQNYYNIEQLNKLKFARFAKQFAISYNDAAA
;
A
#
# COMPACT_ATOMS: atom_id res chain seq x y z
N MET A 1 -25.70 21.33 -12.19
CA MET A 1 -25.46 19.97 -11.64
C MET A 1 -25.15 20.10 -10.16
N LYS A 2 -25.93 19.41 -9.30
CA LYS A 2 -25.71 19.45 -7.84
C LYS A 2 -24.37 18.81 -7.51
N TYR A 3 -23.71 19.23 -6.43
CA TYR A 3 -22.42 18.63 -6.02
C TYR A 3 -22.49 17.10 -5.83
N ARG A 4 -23.62 16.61 -5.32
CA ARG A 4 -23.86 15.17 -5.16
C ARG A 4 -23.76 14.43 -6.50
N ASP A 5 -24.36 14.97 -7.56
CA ASP A 5 -24.33 14.33 -8.88
C ASP A 5 -22.90 14.30 -9.46
N LYS A 6 -22.10 15.35 -9.17
CA LYS A 6 -20.68 15.38 -9.57
C LYS A 6 -19.85 14.34 -8.84
N LEU A 7 -20.10 14.13 -7.54
CA LEU A 7 -19.45 13.10 -6.75
C LEU A 7 -19.78 11.71 -7.27
N ILE A 8 -21.06 11.42 -7.49
CA ILE A 8 -21.53 10.14 -8.04
C ILE A 8 -20.83 9.88 -9.38
N LYS A 9 -20.89 10.86 -10.29
CA LYS A 9 -20.28 10.74 -11.60
C LYS A 9 -18.77 10.46 -11.53
N TYR A 10 -18.05 11.10 -10.60
CA TYR A 10 -16.62 10.86 -10.40
C TYR A 10 -16.33 9.39 -10.08
N PHE A 11 -17.15 8.77 -9.22
CA PHE A 11 -17.03 7.35 -8.90
C PHE A 11 -17.46 6.44 -10.06
N GLU A 12 -18.52 6.81 -10.79
CA GLU A 12 -18.98 6.06 -11.97
C GLU A 12 -17.93 6.04 -13.09
N ASP A 13 -17.28 7.17 -13.34
CA ASP A 13 -16.25 7.33 -14.36
C ASP A 13 -14.91 6.66 -13.97
N ALA A 14 -14.73 6.29 -12.71
CA ALA A 14 -13.51 5.62 -12.24
C ALA A 14 -13.40 4.20 -12.86
N PRO A 15 -12.18 3.72 -13.16
CA PRO A 15 -11.95 2.35 -13.60
C PRO A 15 -12.55 1.31 -12.64
N GLU A 16 -12.81 0.12 -13.14
CA GLU A 16 -13.23 -1.00 -12.33
C GLU A 16 -12.14 -1.38 -11.33
N GLY A 17 -12.52 -1.58 -10.05
CA GLY A 17 -11.58 -1.90 -8.98
C GLY A 17 -10.69 -0.74 -8.50
N ALA A 18 -10.89 0.47 -9.02
CA ALA A 18 -10.09 1.61 -8.59
C ALA A 18 -10.36 1.98 -7.13
N VAL A 19 -9.28 2.17 -6.37
CA VAL A 19 -9.31 2.78 -5.04
C VAL A 19 -9.21 4.28 -5.18
N ILE A 20 -10.19 5.02 -4.66
CA ILE A 20 -10.27 6.48 -4.70
C ILE A 20 -9.93 7.04 -3.33
N VAL A 21 -8.92 7.89 -3.26
CA VAL A 21 -8.53 8.60 -2.05
C VAL A 21 -9.27 9.93 -1.99
N ALA A 22 -10.08 10.12 -0.93
CA ALA A 22 -10.96 11.29 -0.82
C ALA A 22 -10.20 12.62 -0.79
N ASN A 23 -9.02 12.69 -0.16
CA ASN A 23 -8.21 13.91 -0.18
C ASN A 23 -7.77 14.28 -1.60
N ASP A 24 -7.28 13.29 -2.37
CA ASP A 24 -6.84 13.53 -3.74
C ASP A 24 -8.02 13.93 -4.64
N MET A 25 -9.17 13.30 -4.44
CA MET A 25 -10.42 13.68 -5.11
C MET A 25 -10.83 15.11 -4.78
N TYR A 26 -10.74 15.52 -3.50
CA TYR A 26 -11.03 16.88 -3.07
C TYR A 26 -10.10 17.90 -3.75
N GLU A 27 -8.79 17.66 -3.67
CA GLU A 27 -7.76 18.53 -4.24
C GLU A 27 -7.92 18.70 -5.75
N ASN A 28 -8.26 17.63 -6.47
CA ASN A 28 -8.31 17.60 -7.93
C ASN A 28 -9.64 18.11 -8.54
N GLY A 29 -10.74 18.18 -7.76
CA GLY A 29 -12.02 18.49 -8.40
C GLY A 29 -13.04 19.21 -7.53
N PHE A 30 -12.86 19.28 -6.21
CA PHE A 30 -13.92 19.71 -5.30
C PHE A 30 -13.54 20.85 -4.34
N THR A 31 -12.42 21.53 -4.58
CA THR A 31 -11.90 22.64 -3.75
C THR A 31 -12.86 23.84 -3.63
N LYS A 32 -13.89 23.94 -4.51
CA LYS A 32 -14.96 24.95 -4.40
C LYS A 32 -15.97 24.64 -3.29
N MET A 33 -15.97 23.41 -2.77
CA MET A 33 -16.72 23.07 -1.56
C MET A 33 -15.84 23.31 -0.33
N SER A 34 -16.46 23.61 0.82
CA SER A 34 -15.69 23.51 2.07
C SER A 34 -15.30 22.06 2.33
N HIS A 35 -14.14 21.85 2.93
CA HIS A 35 -13.62 20.53 3.27
C HIS A 35 -14.65 19.67 4.01
N ASP A 36 -15.27 20.22 5.07
CA ASP A 36 -16.27 19.52 5.87
C ASP A 36 -17.52 19.13 5.05
N ALA A 37 -18.00 20.03 4.17
CA ALA A 37 -19.14 19.73 3.32
C ALA A 37 -18.85 18.61 2.33
N PHE A 38 -17.63 18.59 1.78
CA PHE A 38 -17.18 17.53 0.89
C PHE A 38 -17.14 16.17 1.60
N PHE A 39 -16.47 16.06 2.75
CA PHE A 39 -16.35 14.79 3.46
C PHE A 39 -17.69 14.27 3.97
N ARG A 40 -18.58 15.16 4.46
CA ARG A 40 -19.96 14.77 4.80
C ARG A 40 -20.75 14.27 3.59
N ALA A 41 -20.51 14.84 2.41
CA ALA A 41 -21.16 14.36 1.19
C ALA A 41 -20.66 12.98 0.77
N VAL A 42 -19.35 12.72 0.89
CA VAL A 42 -18.75 11.40 0.64
C VAL A 42 -19.29 10.36 1.64
N GLU A 43 -19.37 10.70 2.93
CA GLU A 43 -19.95 9.81 3.96
C GLU A 43 -21.41 9.45 3.62
N ARG A 44 -22.23 10.42 3.22
CA ARG A 44 -23.62 10.15 2.80
C ARG A 44 -23.71 9.21 1.59
N LEU A 45 -22.78 9.31 0.63
CA LEU A 45 -22.73 8.36 -0.49
C LEU A 45 -22.40 6.94 -0.01
N CYS A 46 -21.59 6.82 1.04
CA CYS A 46 -21.30 5.54 1.68
C CYS A 46 -22.54 4.97 2.39
N ASP A 47 -23.25 5.82 3.17
CA ASP A 47 -24.47 5.46 3.86
C ASP A 47 -25.61 5.08 2.89
N ASP A 48 -25.68 5.75 1.75
CA ASP A 48 -26.63 5.47 0.65
C ASP A 48 -26.22 4.23 -0.17
N GLY A 49 -25.08 3.59 0.12
CA GLY A 49 -24.59 2.41 -0.59
C GLY A 49 -24.11 2.65 -2.03
N VAL A 50 -23.84 3.90 -2.39
CA VAL A 50 -23.31 4.28 -3.73
C VAL A 50 -21.84 3.96 -3.85
N ILE A 51 -21.12 4.06 -2.73
CA ILE A 51 -19.69 3.72 -2.61
C ILE A 51 -19.46 2.89 -1.35
N ILE A 52 -18.32 2.21 -1.30
CA ILE A 52 -17.91 1.39 -0.17
C ILE A 52 -16.61 1.94 0.40
N ARG A 53 -16.52 2.01 1.71
CA ARG A 53 -15.29 2.39 2.40
C ARG A 53 -14.33 1.20 2.42
N ALA A 54 -13.23 1.30 1.66
CA ALA A 54 -12.15 0.31 1.68
C ALA A 54 -11.18 0.54 2.85
N GLY A 55 -11.06 1.80 3.31
CA GLY A 55 -10.23 2.19 4.43
C GLY A 55 -10.44 3.64 4.83
N LYS A 56 -9.63 4.14 5.77
CA LYS A 56 -9.72 5.55 6.20
C LYS A 56 -9.42 6.48 5.01
N GLY A 57 -10.45 7.19 4.54
CA GLY A 57 -10.34 8.10 3.40
C GLY A 57 -10.17 7.41 2.05
N MET A 58 -10.34 6.10 1.97
CA MET A 58 -10.24 5.29 0.75
C MET A 58 -11.56 4.63 0.43
N TYR A 59 -12.01 4.73 -0.80
CA TYR A 59 -13.32 4.27 -1.25
C TYR A 59 -13.23 3.55 -2.57
N ILE A 60 -14.15 2.62 -2.80
CA ILE A 60 -14.39 1.93 -4.07
C ILE A 60 -15.85 2.12 -4.47
N LYS A 61 -16.19 1.96 -5.75
CA LYS A 61 -17.58 2.00 -6.16
C LYS A 61 -18.35 0.75 -5.71
N ALA A 62 -19.65 0.90 -5.45
CA ALA A 62 -20.50 -0.21 -4.99
C ALA A 62 -20.54 -1.40 -5.97
N ALA A 63 -20.34 -1.16 -7.26
CA ALA A 63 -20.24 -2.23 -8.27
C ALA A 63 -19.09 -3.21 -8.00
N ASP A 64 -18.06 -2.78 -7.25
CA ASP A 64 -16.90 -3.60 -6.91
C ASP A 64 -17.03 -4.30 -5.54
N LYS A 65 -18.22 -4.30 -4.92
CA LYS A 65 -18.49 -4.84 -3.58
C LYS A 65 -18.09 -6.31 -3.37
N ASP A 66 -18.17 -7.10 -4.43
CA ASP A 66 -17.86 -8.54 -4.38
C ASP A 66 -16.38 -8.83 -4.63
N LYS A 67 -15.57 -7.79 -4.89
CA LYS A 67 -14.13 -7.93 -5.05
C LYS A 67 -13.42 -8.03 -3.71
N ASN A 68 -12.26 -8.65 -3.71
CA ASN A 68 -11.40 -8.70 -2.53
C ASN A 68 -10.79 -7.31 -2.27
N ILE A 69 -11.28 -6.64 -1.22
CA ILE A 69 -10.82 -5.29 -0.85
C ILE A 69 -9.33 -5.26 -0.53
N GLU A 70 -8.79 -6.31 0.12
CA GLU A 70 -7.35 -6.42 0.41
C GLU A 70 -6.54 -6.41 -0.90
N GLU A 71 -6.97 -7.17 -1.90
CA GLU A 71 -6.33 -7.22 -3.21
C GLU A 71 -6.40 -5.87 -3.94
N LEU A 72 -7.54 -5.18 -3.90
CA LEU A 72 -7.69 -3.85 -4.50
C LEU A 72 -6.76 -2.83 -3.85
N LEU A 73 -6.65 -2.86 -2.52
CA LEU A 73 -5.75 -1.99 -1.77
C LEU A 73 -4.27 -2.31 -2.08
N LEU A 74 -3.89 -3.58 -2.16
CA LEU A 74 -2.54 -3.97 -2.54
C LEU A 74 -2.22 -3.50 -3.95
N ASN A 75 -3.11 -3.71 -4.92
CA ASN A 75 -2.93 -3.22 -6.29
C ASN A 75 -2.77 -1.70 -6.34
N TYR A 76 -3.55 -0.95 -5.55
CA TYR A 76 -3.39 0.50 -5.43
C TYR A 76 -2.00 0.90 -4.91
N PHE A 77 -1.51 0.26 -3.84
CA PHE A 77 -0.22 0.60 -3.24
C PHE A 77 0.98 0.12 -4.06
N PHE A 78 0.83 -0.95 -4.83
CA PHE A 78 1.88 -1.46 -5.73
C PHE A 78 1.90 -0.75 -7.08
N GLY A 79 0.77 -0.18 -7.53
CA GLY A 79 0.61 0.39 -8.86
C GLY A 79 0.47 -0.68 -9.96
N GLU A 80 0.11 -0.25 -11.17
CA GLU A 80 -0.19 -1.16 -12.30
C GLU A 80 1.00 -2.06 -12.69
N ASN A 81 2.22 -1.57 -12.55
CA ASN A 81 3.44 -2.30 -12.90
C ASN A 81 4.15 -2.94 -11.69
N ASN A 82 3.55 -2.89 -10.49
CA ASN A 82 4.17 -3.33 -9.24
C ASN A 82 5.51 -2.62 -8.90
N ASP A 83 5.68 -1.38 -9.37
CA ASP A 83 6.90 -0.59 -9.22
C ASP A 83 6.85 0.41 -8.05
N ASN A 84 5.66 0.64 -7.49
CA ASN A 84 5.44 1.57 -6.40
C ASN A 84 5.45 0.96 -5.01
N GLY A 85 5.43 -0.37 -4.90
CA GLY A 85 5.31 -1.08 -3.64
C GLY A 85 6.42 -2.11 -3.41
N LEU A 86 6.73 -2.36 -2.14
CA LEU A 86 7.69 -3.38 -1.72
C LEU A 86 7.22 -4.02 -0.41
N PHE A 87 7.00 -5.34 -0.39
CA PHE A 87 6.70 -6.02 0.86
C PHE A 87 7.86 -5.95 1.83
N ILE A 88 7.55 -5.71 3.11
CA ILE A 88 8.47 -5.75 4.24
C ILE A 88 7.90 -6.67 5.33
N GLY A 89 8.55 -6.73 6.50
CA GLY A 89 8.12 -7.59 7.58
C GLY A 89 8.09 -9.07 7.20
N TYR A 90 7.14 -9.82 7.76
CA TYR A 90 7.14 -11.28 7.63
C TYR A 90 6.90 -11.81 6.21
N ARG A 91 6.17 -11.08 5.35
CA ARG A 91 6.08 -11.47 3.93
C ARG A 91 7.46 -11.47 3.27
N LEU A 92 8.28 -10.46 3.57
CA LEU A 92 9.67 -10.38 3.08
C LEU A 92 10.56 -11.46 3.72
N TYR A 93 10.48 -11.63 5.06
CA TYR A 93 11.31 -12.59 5.76
C TYR A 93 11.04 -14.04 5.31
N ASN A 94 9.77 -14.36 5.06
CA ASN A 94 9.35 -15.67 4.55
C ASN A 94 9.75 -15.86 3.07
N LYS A 95 9.71 -14.81 2.24
CA LYS A 95 10.21 -14.83 0.85
C LYS A 95 11.67 -15.34 0.79
N TYR A 96 12.51 -14.88 1.71
CA TYR A 96 13.90 -15.28 1.82
C TYR A 96 14.15 -16.48 2.75
N MET A 97 13.09 -17.07 3.28
CA MET A 97 13.14 -18.19 4.22
C MET A 97 13.93 -17.89 5.51
N VAL A 98 14.11 -16.62 5.86
CA VAL A 98 14.79 -16.23 7.11
C VAL A 98 13.87 -16.35 8.32
N SER A 99 12.56 -16.45 8.10
CA SER A 99 11.56 -16.79 9.11
C SER A 99 10.56 -17.79 8.55
N ALA A 100 9.85 -18.49 9.43
CA ALA A 100 8.68 -19.31 9.10
C ALA A 100 7.43 -18.81 9.86
N TYR A 101 7.54 -17.71 10.58
CA TYR A 101 6.43 -17.13 11.33
C TYR A 101 5.30 -16.68 10.40
N GLN A 102 4.07 -17.05 10.74
CA GLN A 102 2.87 -16.71 9.98
C GLN A 102 2.11 -15.60 10.69
N THR A 103 1.65 -14.64 9.92
CA THR A 103 0.81 -13.53 10.40
C THR A 103 -0.12 -13.08 9.28
N ASP A 104 -1.32 -12.63 9.66
CA ASP A 104 -2.26 -12.01 8.72
C ASP A 104 -1.89 -10.56 8.42
N ARG A 105 -0.99 -9.94 9.24
CA ARG A 105 -0.51 -8.58 9.03
C ARG A 105 0.35 -8.50 7.78
N ILE A 106 0.00 -7.56 6.92
CA ILE A 106 0.74 -7.25 5.69
C ILE A 106 1.44 -5.92 5.90
N GLU A 107 2.76 -5.92 5.78
CA GLU A 107 3.55 -4.69 5.85
C GLU A 107 4.22 -4.43 4.50
N LEU A 108 4.17 -3.18 4.05
CA LEU A 108 4.80 -2.78 2.79
C LEU A 108 5.27 -1.32 2.83
N TYR A 109 6.28 -1.01 2.04
CA TYR A 109 6.58 0.34 1.60
C TYR A 109 5.78 0.66 0.35
N SER A 110 5.37 1.95 0.18
CA SER A 110 4.76 2.40 -1.07
C SER A 110 5.10 3.86 -1.37
N ASN A 111 5.52 4.11 -2.62
CA ASN A 111 5.76 5.47 -3.15
C ASN A 111 4.46 6.31 -3.23
N VAL A 112 3.30 5.65 -3.34
CA VAL A 112 1.99 6.31 -3.46
C VAL A 112 1.61 7.01 -2.16
N LEU A 113 2.16 6.56 -1.02
CA LEU A 113 1.79 7.09 0.29
C LEU A 113 2.37 8.49 0.51
N LYS A 114 1.50 9.49 0.67
CA LYS A 114 1.87 10.88 0.98
C LYS A 114 2.22 11.08 2.46
N SER A 115 1.51 10.39 3.36
CA SER A 115 1.76 10.40 4.81
C SER A 115 2.91 9.46 5.17
N ARG A 116 3.39 9.54 6.43
CA ARG A 116 4.48 8.66 6.91
C ARG A 116 4.04 7.20 6.98
N THR A 117 2.82 6.97 7.45
CA THR A 117 2.23 5.63 7.61
C THR A 117 0.73 5.67 7.35
N CYS A 118 0.18 4.55 6.89
CA CYS A 118 -1.25 4.33 6.74
C CYS A 118 -1.58 2.90 7.20
N GLU A 119 -2.61 2.74 8.01
CA GLU A 119 -3.12 1.42 8.41
C GLU A 119 -4.54 1.25 7.87
N VAL A 120 -4.77 0.16 7.14
CA VAL A 120 -6.06 -0.18 6.53
C VAL A 120 -6.30 -1.67 6.73
N GLY A 121 -7.23 -2.03 7.62
CA GLY A 121 -7.45 -3.43 7.99
C GLY A 121 -6.17 -4.06 8.56
N ASN A 122 -5.74 -5.16 7.95
CA ASN A 122 -4.50 -5.85 8.28
C ASN A 122 -3.26 -5.32 7.53
N ILE A 123 -3.42 -4.32 6.66
CA ILE A 123 -2.35 -3.75 5.85
C ILE A 123 -1.75 -2.53 6.56
N CYS A 124 -0.46 -2.55 6.80
CA CYS A 124 0.34 -1.43 7.28
C CYS A 124 1.27 -0.95 6.15
N VAL A 125 1.01 0.25 5.65
CA VAL A 125 1.80 0.87 4.59
C VAL A 125 2.70 1.94 5.20
N LYS A 126 3.97 1.93 4.84
CA LYS A 126 4.95 2.92 5.24
C LYS A 126 5.47 3.66 4.01
N ARG A 127 5.70 4.95 4.15
CA ARG A 127 6.40 5.71 3.11
C ARG A 127 7.88 5.35 3.16
N PRO A 128 8.51 4.96 2.05
CA PRO A 128 9.94 4.69 2.03
C PRO A 128 10.76 5.98 2.21
N GLY A 129 11.95 5.84 2.78
CA GLY A 129 12.88 6.99 2.95
C GLY A 129 13.51 7.47 1.65
N VAL A 130 13.53 6.61 0.63
CA VAL A 130 13.94 6.89 -0.75
C VAL A 130 12.85 6.37 -1.68
N GLN A 131 12.73 6.96 -2.86
CA GLN A 131 11.78 6.46 -3.86
C GLN A 131 12.15 5.03 -4.25
N LEU A 132 11.17 4.12 -4.20
CA LEU A 132 11.37 2.75 -4.67
C LEU A 132 11.51 2.72 -6.18
N ASP A 133 12.47 1.97 -6.66
CA ASP A 133 12.68 1.64 -8.05
C ASP A 133 13.26 0.22 -8.17
N PHE A 134 13.37 -0.26 -9.37
CA PHE A 134 13.89 -1.60 -9.65
C PHE A 134 15.33 -1.80 -9.15
N GLU A 135 16.17 -0.75 -9.20
CA GLU A 135 17.58 -0.82 -8.85
C GLU A 135 17.78 -0.90 -7.34
N ASN A 136 17.01 -0.13 -6.56
CA ASN A 136 17.18 -0.05 -5.12
C ASN A 136 16.32 -1.03 -4.30
N ALA A 137 15.27 -1.61 -4.90
CA ALA A 137 14.35 -2.49 -4.18
C ALA A 137 15.07 -3.64 -3.46
N ARG A 138 16.01 -4.30 -4.11
CA ARG A 138 16.77 -5.41 -3.53
C ARG A 138 17.67 -4.97 -2.36
N VAL A 139 18.25 -3.77 -2.45
CA VAL A 139 19.05 -3.20 -1.37
C VAL A 139 18.16 -2.87 -0.17
N ILE A 140 16.99 -2.28 -0.41
CA ILE A 140 16.02 -1.97 0.64
C ILE A 140 15.52 -3.24 1.33
N GLU A 141 15.19 -4.30 0.58
CA GLU A 141 14.84 -5.61 1.14
C GLU A 141 15.95 -6.16 2.06
N ALA A 142 17.18 -6.08 1.62
CA ALA A 142 18.32 -6.55 2.41
C ALA A 142 18.52 -5.73 3.68
N LEU A 143 18.46 -4.42 3.60
CA LEU A 143 18.56 -3.53 4.75
C LEU A 143 17.42 -3.77 5.75
N GLU A 144 16.19 -3.96 5.26
CA GLU A 144 15.03 -4.26 6.11
C GLU A 144 15.21 -5.55 6.90
N ILE A 145 15.70 -6.63 6.26
CA ILE A 145 15.99 -7.89 6.93
C ILE A 145 17.14 -7.75 7.95
N MET A 146 18.22 -7.05 7.58
CA MET A 146 19.38 -6.89 8.45
C MET A 146 19.09 -6.02 9.67
N GLN A 147 18.38 -4.92 9.49
CA GLN A 147 18.01 -4.01 10.58
C GLN A 147 17.09 -4.65 11.61
N ASN A 148 16.24 -5.58 11.16
CA ASN A 148 15.27 -6.25 12.03
C ASN A 148 15.76 -7.59 12.59
N TYR A 149 17.03 -7.98 12.38
CA TYR A 149 17.58 -9.27 12.78
C TYR A 149 17.15 -9.75 14.17
N TYR A 150 17.24 -8.88 15.17
CA TYR A 150 16.91 -9.22 16.56
C TYR A 150 15.42 -9.31 16.85
N ASN A 151 14.57 -8.79 15.95
CA ASN A 151 13.13 -8.72 16.11
C ASN A 151 12.38 -9.77 15.27
N ILE A 152 13.10 -10.54 14.44
CA ILE A 152 12.50 -11.57 13.59
C ILE A 152 12.18 -12.79 14.45
N GLU A 153 10.88 -13.06 14.66
CA GLU A 153 10.43 -14.26 15.32
C GLU A 153 10.72 -15.50 14.45
N GLN A 154 11.00 -16.63 15.11
CA GLN A 154 11.37 -17.88 14.45
C GLN A 154 12.51 -17.72 13.43
N LEU A 155 13.49 -16.85 13.75
CA LEU A 155 14.63 -16.59 12.88
C LEU A 155 15.43 -17.86 12.57
N ASN A 156 15.57 -18.18 11.29
CA ASN A 156 16.48 -19.20 10.80
C ASN A 156 17.88 -18.59 10.55
N LYS A 157 18.75 -18.71 11.55
CA LYS A 157 20.12 -18.12 11.50
C LYS A 157 20.96 -18.61 10.31
N LEU A 158 20.81 -19.86 9.89
CA LEU A 158 21.56 -20.41 8.75
C LEU A 158 21.07 -19.79 7.43
N LYS A 159 19.75 -19.65 7.26
CA LYS A 159 19.18 -19.01 6.07
C LYS A 159 19.52 -17.52 6.04
N PHE A 160 19.45 -16.84 7.19
CA PHE A 160 19.89 -15.45 7.30
C PHE A 160 21.35 -15.28 6.91
N ALA A 161 22.27 -16.12 7.43
CA ALA A 161 23.69 -16.03 7.09
C ALA A 161 23.94 -16.26 5.59
N ARG A 162 23.21 -17.21 4.96
CA ARG A 162 23.28 -17.44 3.51
C ARG A 162 22.78 -16.23 2.73
N PHE A 163 21.64 -15.67 3.13
CA PHE A 163 21.09 -14.47 2.52
C PHE A 163 22.06 -13.29 2.58
N ALA A 164 22.62 -12.99 3.77
CA ALA A 164 23.58 -11.91 3.96
C ALA A 164 24.85 -12.10 3.11
N LYS A 165 25.38 -13.35 3.04
CA LYS A 165 26.52 -13.66 2.19
C LYS A 165 26.22 -13.47 0.70
N GLN A 166 25.08 -13.95 0.22
CA GLN A 166 24.69 -13.80 -1.18
C GLN A 166 24.50 -12.32 -1.56
N PHE A 167 23.89 -11.55 -0.66
CA PHE A 167 23.73 -10.11 -0.88
C PHE A 167 25.08 -9.39 -0.95
N ALA A 168 26.01 -9.68 -0.02
CA ALA A 168 27.34 -9.07 -0.01
C ALA A 168 28.14 -9.37 -1.29
N ILE A 169 28.08 -10.61 -1.79
CA ILE A 169 28.74 -11.00 -3.06
C ILE A 169 28.14 -10.20 -4.22
N SER A 170 26.80 -10.20 -4.36
CA SER A 170 26.16 -9.51 -5.47
C SER A 170 26.34 -7.98 -5.44
N TYR A 171 26.53 -7.39 -4.26
CA TYR A 171 26.80 -5.97 -4.13
C TYR A 171 28.24 -5.60 -4.51
N ASN A 172 29.21 -6.45 -4.15
CA ASN A 172 30.61 -6.25 -4.52
C ASN A 172 30.84 -6.38 -6.03
N ASP A 173 30.15 -7.33 -6.68
CA ASP A 173 30.23 -7.51 -8.14
C ASP A 173 29.63 -6.32 -8.93
N ALA A 174 28.64 -5.63 -8.34
CA ALA A 174 28.05 -4.43 -8.96
C ALA A 174 28.89 -3.15 -8.75
N ALA A 175 29.83 -3.16 -7.78
CA ALA A 175 30.73 -2.06 -7.48
C ALA A 175 32.13 -2.19 -8.17
N ALA A 176 32.38 -3.28 -8.86
CA ALA A 176 33.59 -3.56 -9.62
C ALA A 176 33.40 -3.24 -11.11
#